data_b3f5997c7280c59b680e3368420373f5
#
_entry.id   b3f5997c7280c59b680e3368420373f5
#
_cell.length_a   1.000
_cell.length_b   1.000
_cell.length_c   1.000
_cell.angle_alpha   90.00
_cell.angle_beta   90.00
_cell.angle_gamma   90.00
#
_symmetry.space_group_name_H-M   'P 1'
#
loop_
_entity.id
_entity.type
_entity.pdbx_description
1 polymer ?
#
loop_
_entity_poly.entity_id
_entity_poly.type
_entity_poly.pdbx_seq_one_letter_code
_entity_poly.pdbx_strand_id
1 'polypeptide(L)'
;FVRKFRVACLITPLLALLTDNVPLYQGESNHNYSIHTHIWNNVDPDRCGIYPNVMDSNFGFESYAAYILQQPLVVARHGARIVGVGRKSAFEVYPSFLGHGDIEQILSMFYYDVCLNHNGIELRTADSLAPRYAASYAQLIKTLFSSHAAQEGILRRYAGANSAQIEAAKVGICCNGYQAQGY
;
A
#
# COMPACT_ATOMS: atom_id res chain seq x y z
N PHE A 1 -0.31 14.61 7.46
CA PHE A 1 0.17 13.46 6.71
C PHE A 1 0.14 12.20 7.58
N VAL A 2 0.98 12.07 8.60
CA VAL A 2 1.23 10.86 9.41
C VAL A 2 -0.07 10.18 9.86
N ARG A 3 -0.98 10.92 10.51
CA ARG A 3 -2.26 10.37 10.96
C ARG A 3 -3.06 9.70 9.85
N LYS A 4 -3.24 10.39 8.72
CA LYS A 4 -4.01 9.85 7.59
C LYS A 4 -3.33 8.63 6.96
N PHE A 5 -2.02 8.66 6.84
CA PHE A 5 -1.26 7.54 6.29
C PHE A 5 -1.37 6.28 7.18
N ARG A 6 -1.21 6.44 8.50
CA ARG A 6 -1.41 5.35 9.47
C ARG A 6 -2.83 4.77 9.42
N VAL A 7 -3.84 5.64 9.40
CA VAL A 7 -5.24 5.20 9.28
C VAL A 7 -5.44 4.42 7.98
N ALA A 8 -4.90 4.90 6.86
CA ALA A 8 -4.96 4.22 5.58
C ALA A 8 -4.37 2.81 5.66
N CYS A 9 -3.17 2.66 6.23
CA CYS A 9 -2.54 1.34 6.41
C CYS A 9 -3.35 0.43 7.34
N LEU A 10 -3.86 0.95 8.47
CA LEU A 10 -4.66 0.16 9.41
C LEU A 10 -5.94 -0.39 8.81
N ILE A 11 -6.60 0.33 7.92
CA ILE A 11 -7.86 -0.12 7.32
C ILE A 11 -7.67 -0.95 6.04
N THR A 12 -6.45 -1.08 5.54
CA THR A 12 -6.13 -1.83 4.32
C THR A 12 -6.73 -3.24 4.30
N PRO A 13 -6.58 -4.08 5.35
CA PRO A 13 -7.18 -5.41 5.35
C PRO A 13 -8.70 -5.39 5.20
N LEU A 14 -9.37 -4.45 5.87
CA LEU A 14 -10.81 -4.29 5.80
C LEU A 14 -11.27 -3.79 4.43
N LEU A 15 -10.51 -2.89 3.80
CA LEU A 15 -10.81 -2.42 2.45
C LEU A 15 -10.63 -3.53 1.42
N ALA A 16 -9.60 -4.36 1.54
CA ALA A 16 -9.39 -5.54 0.70
C ALA A 16 -10.60 -6.49 0.77
N LEU A 17 -11.07 -6.80 1.99
CA LEU A 17 -12.23 -7.66 2.21
C LEU A 17 -13.53 -7.04 1.66
N LEU A 18 -13.74 -5.75 1.90
CA LEU A 18 -14.95 -5.03 1.49
C LEU A 18 -15.08 -4.94 -0.03
N THR A 19 -13.96 -4.95 -0.73
CA THR A 19 -13.91 -4.80 -2.18
C THR A 19 -13.64 -6.11 -2.92
N ASP A 20 -13.50 -7.23 -2.21
CA ASP A 20 -13.29 -8.54 -2.81
C ASP A 20 -14.39 -8.87 -3.83
N ASN A 21 -14.00 -9.07 -5.07
CA ASN A 21 -14.92 -9.20 -6.20
C ASN A 21 -14.45 -10.21 -7.28
N VAL A 22 -13.51 -11.09 -6.95
CA VAL A 22 -12.95 -12.05 -7.90
C VAL A 22 -13.25 -13.49 -7.50
N PRO A 23 -14.44 -14.03 -7.84
CA PRO A 23 -14.81 -15.41 -7.52
C PRO A 23 -14.06 -16.46 -8.32
N LEU A 24 -13.55 -16.08 -9.49
CA LEU A 24 -12.83 -16.97 -10.41
C LEU A 24 -11.44 -16.40 -10.72
N TYR A 25 -10.44 -17.27 -10.71
CA TYR A 25 -9.08 -16.94 -11.12
C TYR A 25 -8.58 -17.99 -12.12
N GLN A 26 -8.13 -17.55 -13.29
CA GLN A 26 -7.70 -18.42 -14.40
C GLN A 26 -8.73 -19.47 -14.83
N GLY A 27 -10.02 -19.16 -14.69
CA GLY A 27 -11.13 -20.05 -15.08
C GLY A 27 -11.57 -21.05 -14.01
N GLU A 28 -10.91 -21.07 -12.86
CA GLU A 28 -11.25 -21.93 -11.72
C GLU A 28 -11.80 -21.13 -10.55
N SER A 29 -12.53 -21.80 -9.66
CA SER A 29 -13.04 -21.19 -8.44
C SER A 29 -11.88 -20.73 -7.56
N ASN A 30 -11.87 -19.44 -7.24
CA ASN A 30 -10.88 -18.89 -6.32
C ASN A 30 -11.22 -19.27 -4.88
N HIS A 31 -10.31 -20.02 -4.24
CA HIS A 31 -10.45 -20.42 -2.83
C HIS A 31 -9.90 -19.38 -1.86
N ASN A 32 -9.31 -18.29 -2.36
CA ASN A 32 -8.83 -17.18 -1.55
C ASN A 32 -9.77 -15.99 -1.69
N TYR A 33 -10.00 -15.31 -0.59
CA TYR A 33 -10.60 -13.97 -0.59
C TYR A 33 -9.54 -12.94 -1.00
N SER A 34 -9.97 -11.85 -1.62
CA SER A 34 -9.06 -10.77 -2.04
C SER A 34 -7.85 -11.25 -2.85
N ILE A 35 -8.12 -11.87 -4.01
CA ILE A 35 -7.08 -12.36 -4.92
C ILE A 35 -6.09 -11.26 -5.32
N HIS A 36 -6.53 -10.01 -5.41
CA HIS A 36 -5.69 -8.86 -5.65
C HIS A 36 -4.58 -8.76 -4.58
N THR A 37 -4.92 -8.82 -3.29
CA THR A 37 -3.95 -8.82 -2.19
C THR A 37 -3.04 -10.04 -2.25
N HIS A 38 -3.58 -11.22 -2.55
CA HIS A 38 -2.80 -12.44 -2.68
C HIS A 38 -1.73 -12.31 -3.78
N ILE A 39 -2.09 -11.79 -4.94
CA ILE A 39 -1.14 -11.59 -6.06
C ILE A 39 -0.02 -10.62 -5.62
N TRP A 40 -0.36 -9.45 -5.09
CA TRP A 40 0.64 -8.45 -4.72
C TRP A 40 1.57 -8.91 -3.60
N ASN A 41 1.07 -9.65 -2.62
CA ASN A 41 1.90 -10.21 -1.56
C ASN A 41 2.92 -11.25 -2.06
N ASN A 42 2.71 -11.81 -3.26
CA ASN A 42 3.59 -12.81 -3.86
C ASN A 42 4.41 -12.29 -5.04
N VAL A 43 4.32 -11.01 -5.38
CA VAL A 43 5.09 -10.42 -6.49
C VAL A 43 6.50 -10.03 -6.06
N ASP A 44 6.63 -9.14 -5.08
CA ASP A 44 7.91 -8.58 -4.66
C ASP A 44 7.85 -8.02 -3.24
N PRO A 45 8.48 -8.70 -2.27
CA PRO A 45 8.40 -8.31 -0.86
C PRO A 45 9.12 -6.99 -0.54
N ASP A 46 10.05 -6.54 -1.38
CA ASP A 46 10.77 -5.28 -1.16
C ASP A 46 9.94 -4.05 -1.56
N ARG A 47 8.96 -4.24 -2.46
CA ARG A 47 8.23 -3.14 -3.10
C ARG A 47 6.72 -3.20 -2.96
N CYS A 48 6.19 -4.25 -2.35
CA CYS A 48 4.76 -4.46 -2.14
C CYS A 48 4.42 -4.57 -0.65
N GLY A 49 3.13 -4.50 -0.31
CA GLY A 49 2.63 -4.68 1.04
C GLY A 49 2.47 -3.38 1.83
N ILE A 50 2.59 -3.48 3.14
CA ILE A 50 2.49 -2.33 4.06
C ILE A 50 3.89 -1.76 4.31
N TYR A 51 4.01 -0.44 4.30
CA TYR A 51 5.25 0.24 4.69
C TYR A 51 5.68 -0.20 6.11
N PRO A 52 6.89 -0.78 6.30
CA PRO A 52 7.22 -1.54 7.50
C PRO A 52 7.24 -0.71 8.78
N ASN A 53 7.63 0.55 8.73
CA ASN A 53 7.80 1.41 9.91
C ASN A 53 6.68 2.44 10.08
N VAL A 54 5.50 2.20 9.46
CA VAL A 54 4.39 3.16 9.46
C VAL A 54 3.87 3.50 10.86
N MET A 55 3.96 2.57 11.80
CA MET A 55 3.46 2.75 13.16
C MET A 55 4.52 3.29 14.13
N ASP A 56 5.78 3.41 13.70
CA ASP A 56 6.88 3.89 14.54
C ASP A 56 6.72 5.38 14.90
N SER A 57 7.18 5.75 16.08
CA SER A 57 7.03 7.12 16.60
C SER A 57 7.70 8.20 15.72
N ASN A 58 8.76 7.82 15.00
CA ASN A 58 9.53 8.69 14.10
C ASN A 58 9.02 8.66 12.65
N PHE A 59 7.91 7.96 12.35
CA PHE A 59 7.36 7.93 11.00
C PHE A 59 6.93 9.32 10.54
N GLY A 60 7.41 9.73 9.39
CA GLY A 60 7.12 11.02 8.76
C GLY A 60 7.55 11.03 7.29
N PHE A 61 7.51 12.21 6.66
CA PHE A 61 7.94 12.35 5.27
C PHE A 61 9.41 11.96 5.06
N GLU A 62 10.28 12.36 5.97
CA GLU A 62 11.73 12.11 5.86
C GLU A 62 12.02 10.61 5.98
N SER A 63 11.45 9.94 6.99
CA SER A 63 11.64 8.50 7.17
C SER A 63 11.03 7.68 6.02
N TYR A 64 9.88 8.09 5.50
CA TYR A 64 9.26 7.49 4.32
C TYR A 64 10.16 7.62 3.09
N ALA A 65 10.63 8.84 2.79
CA ALA A 65 11.51 9.10 1.65
C ALA A 65 12.84 8.34 1.78
N ALA A 66 13.47 8.37 2.95
CA ALA A 66 14.72 7.66 3.19
C ALA A 66 14.58 6.15 2.97
N TYR A 67 13.47 5.56 3.43
CA TYR A 67 13.20 4.14 3.19
C TYR A 67 13.03 3.83 1.71
N ILE A 68 12.18 4.58 0.99
CA ILE A 68 11.94 4.36 -0.45
C ILE A 68 13.25 4.46 -1.25
N LEU A 69 14.10 5.43 -0.94
CA LEU A 69 15.37 5.63 -1.65
C LEU A 69 16.42 4.54 -1.35
N GLN A 70 16.24 3.78 -0.28
CA GLN A 70 17.10 2.64 0.06
C GLN A 70 16.65 1.33 -0.60
N GLN A 71 15.38 1.25 -1.05
CA GLN A 71 14.88 0.02 -1.66
C GLN A 71 15.48 -0.22 -3.04
N PRO A 72 15.60 -1.50 -3.46
CA PRO A 72 16.17 -1.85 -4.75
C PRO A 72 15.25 -1.40 -5.90
N LEU A 73 15.84 -0.70 -6.86
CA LEU A 73 15.17 -0.32 -8.11
C LEU A 73 15.19 -1.48 -9.11
N VAL A 74 14.22 -1.49 -10.02
CA VAL A 74 14.17 -2.41 -11.17
C VAL A 74 14.93 -1.82 -12.34
N VAL A 75 14.63 -0.56 -12.63
CA VAL A 75 15.17 0.19 -13.77
C VAL A 75 15.58 1.60 -13.36
N ALA A 76 16.45 2.19 -14.13
CA ALA A 76 16.80 3.62 -14.02
C ALA A 76 16.72 4.29 -15.39
N ARG A 77 16.50 5.59 -15.39
CA ARG A 77 16.52 6.42 -16.59
C ARG A 77 17.90 7.05 -16.75
N HIS A 78 18.49 6.86 -17.90
CA HIS A 78 19.70 7.54 -18.36
C HIS A 78 19.37 8.31 -19.66
N GLY A 79 19.03 9.58 -19.53
CA GLY A 79 18.51 10.39 -20.63
C GLY A 79 17.19 9.82 -21.16
N ALA A 80 17.16 9.47 -22.45
CA ALA A 80 15.98 8.85 -23.08
C ALA A 80 15.90 7.32 -22.93
N ARG A 81 16.89 6.66 -22.32
CA ARG A 81 16.95 5.21 -22.18
C ARG A 81 16.55 4.77 -20.79
N ILE A 82 15.82 3.64 -20.72
CA ILE A 82 15.54 2.92 -19.49
C ILE A 82 16.42 1.68 -19.48
N VAL A 83 17.16 1.47 -18.39
CA VAL A 83 18.12 0.35 -18.24
C VAL A 83 17.83 -0.39 -16.93
N GLY A 84 18.00 -1.72 -16.93
CA GLY A 84 17.94 -2.53 -15.72
C GLY A 84 19.16 -2.22 -14.81
N VAL A 85 18.92 -2.07 -13.51
CA VAL A 85 19.97 -1.68 -12.53
C VAL A 85 20.34 -2.78 -11.54
N GLY A 86 19.70 -3.94 -11.61
CA GLY A 86 20.11 -5.14 -10.87
C GLY A 86 20.04 -5.00 -9.35
N ARG A 87 18.91 -4.58 -8.78
CA ARG A 87 18.66 -4.45 -7.33
C ARG A 87 19.52 -3.40 -6.62
N LYS A 88 19.97 -2.36 -7.34
CA LYS A 88 20.62 -1.20 -6.73
C LYS A 88 19.59 -0.23 -6.18
N SER A 89 19.88 0.38 -5.05
CA SER A 89 19.06 1.45 -4.47
C SER A 89 19.12 2.74 -5.28
N ALA A 90 18.18 3.66 -5.03
CA ALA A 90 18.21 4.98 -5.66
C ALA A 90 19.49 5.75 -5.30
N PHE A 91 20.02 5.62 -4.10
CA PHE A 91 21.28 6.25 -3.70
C PHE A 91 22.49 5.74 -4.48
N GLU A 92 22.50 4.46 -4.86
CA GLU A 92 23.59 3.89 -5.67
C GLU A 92 23.47 4.26 -7.16
N VAL A 93 22.25 4.40 -7.65
CA VAL A 93 21.97 4.72 -9.06
C VAL A 93 22.11 6.22 -9.35
N TYR A 94 21.70 7.05 -8.39
CA TYR A 94 21.67 8.51 -8.49
C TYR A 94 22.48 9.17 -7.36
N PRO A 95 23.81 9.10 -7.39
CA PRO A 95 24.64 9.51 -6.26
C PRO A 95 24.72 11.04 -6.05
N SER A 96 24.34 11.85 -7.02
CA SER A 96 24.60 13.30 -6.98
C SER A 96 23.34 14.14 -6.85
N PHE A 97 22.27 13.83 -7.56
CA PHE A 97 21.04 14.63 -7.59
C PHE A 97 19.90 13.85 -8.22
N LEU A 98 18.73 13.97 -7.63
CA LEU A 98 17.46 13.45 -8.15
C LEU A 98 16.65 14.61 -8.72
N GLY A 99 16.36 14.57 -10.01
CA GLY A 99 15.38 15.44 -10.62
C GLY A 99 13.95 14.99 -10.31
N HIS A 100 12.98 15.88 -10.57
CA HIS A 100 11.56 15.55 -10.33
C HIS A 100 11.12 14.29 -11.09
N GLY A 101 11.53 14.16 -12.35
CA GLY A 101 11.21 12.98 -13.16
C GLY A 101 11.85 11.68 -12.67
N ASP A 102 13.01 11.74 -12.01
CA ASP A 102 13.66 10.58 -11.40
C ASP A 102 12.87 10.12 -10.16
N ILE A 103 12.42 11.07 -9.34
CA ILE A 103 11.59 10.80 -8.16
C ILE A 103 10.27 10.13 -8.57
N GLU A 104 9.59 10.65 -9.59
CA GLU A 104 8.36 10.04 -10.11
C GLU A 104 8.60 8.61 -10.61
N GLN A 105 9.69 8.39 -11.34
CA GLN A 105 10.06 7.07 -11.82
C GLN A 105 10.37 6.12 -10.66
N ILE A 106 11.10 6.57 -9.64
CA ILE A 106 11.38 5.76 -8.45
C ILE A 106 10.07 5.37 -7.77
N LEU A 107 9.21 6.34 -7.47
CA LEU A 107 7.91 6.08 -6.82
C LEU A 107 7.01 5.14 -7.62
N SER A 108 7.08 5.17 -8.96
CA SER A 108 6.29 4.30 -9.83
C SER A 108 6.66 2.81 -9.74
N MET A 109 7.83 2.48 -9.18
CA MET A 109 8.28 1.10 -9.00
C MET A 109 7.83 0.46 -7.69
N PHE A 110 7.20 1.24 -6.79
CA PHE A 110 6.73 0.73 -5.50
C PHE A 110 5.22 0.56 -5.50
N TYR A 111 4.77 -0.60 -5.06
CA TYR A 111 3.38 -1.05 -5.08
C TYR A 111 2.88 -1.33 -3.65
N TYR A 112 3.29 -0.49 -2.69
CA TYR A 112 2.72 -0.54 -1.34
C TYR A 112 1.22 -0.26 -1.41
N ASP A 113 0.46 -0.91 -0.53
CA ASP A 113 -1.00 -0.78 -0.44
C ASP A 113 -1.43 0.67 -0.18
N VAL A 114 -0.57 1.41 0.50
CA VAL A 114 -0.70 2.85 0.73
C VAL A 114 0.61 3.51 0.33
N CYS A 115 0.57 4.44 -0.58
CA CYS A 115 1.76 5.17 -1.02
C CYS A 115 1.51 6.67 -1.17
N LEU A 116 2.58 7.42 -1.33
CA LEU A 116 2.54 8.83 -1.69
C LEU A 116 2.82 9.01 -3.17
N ASN A 117 2.07 9.90 -3.78
CA ASN A 117 2.37 10.46 -5.08
C ASN A 117 2.16 11.98 -5.06
N HIS A 118 2.33 12.65 -6.20
CA HIS A 118 2.16 14.11 -6.30
C HIS A 118 0.74 14.61 -5.96
N ASN A 119 -0.28 13.74 -5.99
CA ASN A 119 -1.66 14.08 -5.64
C ASN A 119 -1.97 13.84 -4.14
N GLY A 120 -1.10 13.17 -3.42
CA GLY A 120 -1.26 12.88 -2.00
C GLY A 120 -1.12 11.41 -1.61
N ILE A 121 -1.96 10.95 -0.69
CA ILE A 121 -2.00 9.55 -0.24
C ILE A 121 -2.88 8.76 -1.20
N GLU A 122 -2.34 7.70 -1.77
CA GLU A 122 -3.00 6.77 -2.66
C GLU A 122 -3.27 5.44 -1.94
N LEU A 123 -4.51 4.97 -2.01
CA LEU A 123 -4.94 3.64 -1.53
C LEU A 123 -5.03 2.70 -2.73
N ARG A 124 -4.28 1.62 -2.72
CA ARG A 124 -4.19 0.66 -3.85
C ARG A 124 -4.84 -0.69 -3.56
N THR A 125 -5.48 -0.83 -2.43
CA THR A 125 -5.98 -2.12 -1.93
C THR A 125 -7.30 -2.56 -2.56
N ALA A 126 -8.11 -1.60 -3.04
CA ALA A 126 -9.41 -1.90 -3.60
C ALA A 126 -9.31 -2.73 -4.88
N ASP A 127 -10.12 -3.76 -4.97
CA ASP A 127 -10.32 -4.52 -6.20
C ASP A 127 -11.23 -3.76 -7.19
N SER A 128 -11.37 -4.29 -8.40
CA SER A 128 -12.25 -3.72 -9.42
C SER A 128 -13.72 -3.81 -9.00
N LEU A 129 -14.41 -2.69 -8.95
CA LEU A 129 -15.80 -2.60 -8.50
C LEU A 129 -16.72 -2.14 -9.63
N ALA A 130 -17.96 -2.65 -9.64
CA ALA A 130 -19.00 -2.09 -10.49
C ALA A 130 -19.21 -0.59 -10.16
N PRO A 131 -19.54 0.27 -11.13
CA PRO A 131 -19.59 1.74 -10.95
C PRO A 131 -20.37 2.23 -9.72
N ARG A 132 -21.49 1.59 -9.40
CA ARG A 132 -22.30 1.91 -8.22
C ARG A 132 -21.55 1.67 -6.91
N TYR A 133 -20.79 0.61 -6.83
CA TYR A 133 -19.99 0.28 -5.63
C TYR A 133 -18.71 1.12 -5.56
N ALA A 134 -18.10 1.43 -6.70
CA ALA A 134 -16.97 2.34 -6.75
C ALA A 134 -17.34 3.74 -6.21
N ALA A 135 -18.54 4.26 -6.56
CA ALA A 135 -19.02 5.51 -6.00
C ALA A 135 -19.24 5.43 -4.48
N SER A 136 -19.82 4.34 -3.99
CA SER A 136 -19.99 4.11 -2.55
C SER A 136 -18.65 4.00 -1.82
N TYR A 137 -17.68 3.31 -2.40
CA TYR A 137 -16.32 3.21 -1.88
C TYR A 137 -15.65 4.58 -1.81
N ALA A 138 -15.72 5.38 -2.88
CA ALA A 138 -15.18 6.73 -2.89
C ALA A 138 -15.83 7.61 -1.80
N GLN A 139 -17.15 7.50 -1.60
CA GLN A 139 -17.85 8.22 -0.54
C GLN A 139 -17.42 7.76 0.85
N LEU A 140 -17.20 6.46 1.07
CA LEU A 140 -16.67 5.91 2.32
C LEU A 140 -15.30 6.53 2.63
N ILE A 141 -14.38 6.48 1.68
CA ILE A 141 -13.02 7.03 1.83
C ILE A 141 -13.08 8.54 2.10
N LYS A 142 -13.87 9.28 1.32
CA LYS A 142 -14.06 10.72 1.54
C LYS A 142 -14.56 11.01 2.96
N THR A 143 -15.58 10.31 3.41
CA THR A 143 -16.19 10.52 4.73
C THR A 143 -15.18 10.24 5.85
N LEU A 144 -14.49 9.10 5.77
CA LEU A 144 -13.49 8.70 6.75
C LEU A 144 -12.34 9.70 6.84
N PHE A 145 -11.76 10.08 5.71
CA PHE A 145 -10.59 10.98 5.68
C PHE A 145 -10.93 12.46 5.86
N SER A 146 -12.22 12.82 5.84
CA SER A 146 -12.71 14.16 6.24
C SER A 146 -13.03 14.26 7.73
N SER A 147 -13.24 13.14 8.43
CA SER A 147 -13.61 13.10 9.85
C SER A 147 -12.40 12.87 10.76
N HIS A 148 -11.99 13.90 11.49
CA HIS A 148 -10.93 13.77 12.51
C HIS A 148 -11.31 12.73 13.59
N ALA A 149 -12.56 12.77 14.06
CA ALA A 149 -13.04 11.86 15.10
C ALA A 149 -13.02 10.39 14.65
N ALA A 150 -13.36 10.11 13.38
CA ALA A 150 -13.28 8.75 12.84
C ALA A 150 -11.84 8.25 12.79
N GLN A 151 -10.90 9.09 12.32
CA GLN A 151 -9.47 8.75 12.27
C GLN A 151 -8.92 8.47 13.67
N GLU A 152 -9.22 9.32 14.65
CA GLU A 152 -8.82 9.11 16.05
C GLU A 152 -9.45 7.84 16.65
N GLY A 153 -10.69 7.53 16.30
CA GLY A 153 -11.36 6.30 16.69
C GLY A 153 -10.62 5.05 16.20
N ILE A 154 -10.19 5.05 14.95
CA ILE A 154 -9.39 3.97 14.35
C ILE A 154 -8.04 3.84 15.05
N LEU A 155 -7.31 4.94 15.21
CA LEU A 155 -6.01 4.91 15.88
C LEU A 155 -6.09 4.41 17.32
N ARG A 156 -7.15 4.77 18.05
CA ARG A 156 -7.39 4.22 19.40
C ARG A 156 -7.76 2.74 19.38
N ARG A 157 -8.59 2.31 18.42
CA ARG A 157 -9.01 0.90 18.29
C ARG A 157 -7.83 -0.01 18.03
N TYR A 158 -6.86 0.45 17.26
CA TYR A 158 -5.67 -0.30 16.87
C TYR A 158 -4.39 0.24 17.55
N ALA A 159 -4.53 0.81 18.75
CA ALA A 159 -3.38 1.28 19.53
C ALA A 159 -2.44 0.10 19.83
N GLY A 160 -1.17 0.26 19.47
CA GLY A 160 -0.15 -0.77 19.62
C GLY A 160 -0.04 -1.75 18.44
N ALA A 161 -0.88 -1.66 17.42
CA ALA A 161 -0.68 -2.40 16.19
C ALA A 161 0.62 -1.97 15.50
N ASN A 162 1.28 -2.92 14.83
CA ASN A 162 2.46 -2.68 14.00
C ASN A 162 2.23 -3.17 12.57
N SER A 163 3.14 -2.84 11.67
CA SER A 163 3.03 -3.22 10.25
C SER A 163 2.96 -4.72 10.02
N ALA A 164 3.68 -5.53 10.80
CA ALA A 164 3.63 -6.98 10.70
C ALA A 164 2.26 -7.56 11.07
N GLN A 165 1.57 -6.96 12.06
CA GLN A 165 0.21 -7.36 12.42
C GLN A 165 -0.80 -6.95 11.33
N ILE A 166 -0.61 -5.83 10.68
CA ILE A 166 -1.44 -5.43 9.52
C ILE A 166 -1.26 -6.42 8.37
N GLU A 167 -0.02 -6.81 8.06
CA GLU A 167 0.26 -7.83 7.04
C GLU A 167 -0.33 -9.20 7.41
N ALA A 168 -0.20 -9.62 8.66
CA ALA A 168 -0.81 -10.87 9.13
C ALA A 168 -2.34 -10.83 9.00
N ALA A 169 -2.97 -9.70 9.28
CA ALA A 169 -4.41 -9.51 9.08
C ALA A 169 -4.81 -9.62 7.60
N LYS A 170 -4.02 -9.06 6.69
CA LYS A 170 -4.24 -9.22 5.23
C LYS A 170 -4.21 -10.68 4.82
N VAL A 171 -3.19 -11.43 5.26
CA VAL A 171 -3.07 -12.87 5.00
C VAL A 171 -4.26 -13.63 5.60
N GLY A 172 -4.62 -13.32 6.85
CA GLY A 172 -5.79 -13.92 7.51
C GLY A 172 -7.08 -13.71 6.73
N ILE A 173 -7.30 -12.51 6.20
CA ILE A 173 -8.45 -12.18 5.37
C ILE A 173 -8.40 -12.93 4.03
N CYS A 174 -7.24 -13.01 3.38
CA CYS A 174 -7.09 -13.79 2.15
C CYS A 174 -7.47 -15.26 2.33
N CYS A 175 -7.15 -15.85 3.48
CA CYS A 175 -7.45 -17.26 3.75
C CYS A 175 -8.88 -17.49 4.27
N ASN A 176 -9.43 -16.59 5.08
CA ASN A 176 -10.62 -16.81 5.89
C ASN A 176 -11.76 -15.82 5.63
N GLY A 177 -11.54 -14.78 4.83
CA GLY A 177 -12.53 -13.73 4.55
C GLY A 177 -13.09 -13.11 5.83
N TYR A 178 -14.40 -13.02 5.92
CA TYR A 178 -15.11 -12.47 7.09
C TYR A 178 -14.96 -13.30 8.38
N GLN A 179 -14.38 -14.49 8.32
CA GLN A 179 -14.09 -15.33 9.48
C GLN A 179 -12.67 -15.14 10.03
N ALA A 180 -11.88 -14.26 9.42
CA ALA A 180 -10.54 -13.92 9.90
C ALA A 180 -10.61 -13.38 11.33
N GLN A 181 -9.71 -13.89 12.20
CA GLN A 181 -9.64 -13.48 13.60
C GLN A 181 -8.45 -12.56 13.84
N GLY A 182 -8.53 -11.74 14.87
CA GLY A 182 -7.40 -10.95 15.36
C GLY A 182 -7.25 -9.54 14.76
N TYR A 183 -8.31 -9.03 14.10
CA TYR A 183 -8.28 -7.65 13.56
C TYR A 183 -9.56 -6.85 13.85
#